data_018e5c7b8b4746d68f0fbd1999e98ef4
#
_entry.id   018e5c7b8b4746d68f0fbd1999e98ef4
#
_cell.length_a   1.000
_cell.length_b   1.000
_cell.length_c   1.000
_cell.angle_alpha   90.00
_cell.angle_beta   90.00
_cell.angle_gamma   90.00
#
_symmetry.space_group_name_H-M   'P 1'
#
loop_
_entity.id
_entity.type
_entity.pdbx_description
1 polymer ?
#
loop_
_entity_poly.entity_id
_entity_poly.type
_entity_poly.pdbx_seq_one_letter_code
_entity_poly.pdbx_strand_id
1 'polypeptide(L)'
;MKEESYYRPAFRLFDGRTCVLIALMAIAAMAAGYRFIQGLGATTNLSDQFPWGLWVAFDVICGVALAAGGFTTAAAVYIFMEEKYHGLVRPAILTALLGYVFVAVGLLVDLGKPWNIWHPIIYWPKHSALFEVAWCVMLYLSVLALEFAPVIFERFGWTTLHALWRLLVPPYVIFALTFFTYIMSHSIWWTVAAFVAVTAAAVFAPGLVRSRPGVPIILIIAGIIFSTAHQSSLGTLFLLMPDKLHPLWWTPLLPVNFFLSAVAVGFAMVIFEATFSARAFGLPDEKEALTGLSKYLAYALFVYLGVRIVDIVVRGQLPALFSVLGMVFLAEVFVGIVLPLLILLRPEFRASKWWRFSAASLVIFGLVWNRFSATLFAMHRPGNGWYFPSVEELVVSVGIVSAIVFFYNIAVKLFPVLPAHEDHAKRDAANVGQVRKKQEEAV
;
A
#
# COMPACT_ATOMS: atom_id res chain seq x y z
N MET A 1 18.35 24.36 5.33
CA MET A 1 17.08 23.66 5.19
C MET A 1 16.05 24.48 5.96
N LYS A 2 15.03 25.01 5.29
CA LYS A 2 13.88 25.62 5.97
C LYS A 2 13.19 24.49 6.75
N GLU A 3 12.87 24.70 8.02
CA GLU A 3 11.97 23.83 8.77
C GLU A 3 10.65 23.78 7.98
N GLU A 4 10.33 22.61 7.42
CA GLU A 4 9.03 22.41 6.80
C GLU A 4 7.98 22.50 7.91
N SER A 5 7.15 23.54 7.87
CA SER A 5 6.03 23.65 8.79
C SER A 5 4.95 22.66 8.32
N TYR A 6 4.51 21.77 9.21
CA TYR A 6 3.43 20.83 8.92
C TYR A 6 2.07 21.40 9.33
N TYR A 7 1.07 21.16 8.47
CA TYR A 7 -0.28 21.64 8.67
C TYR A 7 -0.97 20.86 9.82
N ARG A 8 -1.57 21.60 10.74
CA ARG A 8 -2.42 21.04 11.79
C ARG A 8 -3.82 21.62 11.62
N PRO A 9 -4.75 20.84 11.07
CA PRO A 9 -6.10 21.32 10.89
C PRO A 9 -6.78 21.59 12.25
N ALA A 10 -7.34 22.78 12.43
CA ALA A 10 -8.16 23.13 13.57
C ALA A 10 -9.58 22.54 13.44
N PHE A 11 -9.70 21.21 13.24
CA PHE A 11 -10.95 20.53 13.01
C PHE A 11 -11.47 19.82 14.27
N ARG A 12 -12.77 19.68 14.35
CA ARG A 12 -13.41 18.75 15.31
C ARG A 12 -12.97 17.33 14.93
N LEU A 13 -12.51 16.55 15.92
CA LEU A 13 -12.12 15.16 15.72
C LEU A 13 -13.30 14.33 15.22
N PHE A 14 -14.49 14.62 15.72
CA PHE A 14 -15.74 13.94 15.36
C PHE A 14 -16.68 14.92 14.65
N ASP A 15 -17.03 14.59 13.44
CA ASP A 15 -18.03 15.24 12.61
C ASP A 15 -19.02 14.20 12.06
N GLY A 16 -20.05 14.63 11.32
CA GLY A 16 -21.05 13.71 10.77
C GLY A 16 -20.46 12.62 9.87
N ARG A 17 -19.38 12.92 9.14
CA ARG A 17 -18.68 11.93 8.29
C ARG A 17 -17.98 10.88 9.15
N THR A 18 -17.35 11.32 10.22
CA THR A 18 -16.67 10.44 11.18
C THR A 18 -17.68 9.49 11.85
N CYS A 19 -18.89 9.99 12.19
CA CYS A 19 -19.95 9.14 12.75
C CYS A 19 -20.40 8.04 11.77
N VAL A 20 -20.52 8.35 10.47
CA VAL A 20 -20.86 7.35 9.45
C VAL A 20 -19.78 6.27 9.37
N LEU A 21 -18.49 6.66 9.35
CA LEU A 21 -17.37 5.69 9.32
C LEU A 21 -17.40 4.79 10.57
N ILE A 22 -17.63 5.35 11.76
CA ILE A 22 -17.74 4.58 13.00
C ILE A 22 -18.92 3.59 12.93
N ALA A 23 -20.06 4.00 12.40
CA ALA A 23 -21.22 3.12 12.25
C ALA A 23 -20.91 1.94 11.31
N LEU A 24 -20.27 2.20 10.16
CA LEU A 24 -19.84 1.15 9.22
C LEU A 24 -18.83 0.19 9.86
N MET A 25 -17.86 0.72 10.61
CA MET A 25 -16.89 -0.09 11.35
C MET A 25 -17.57 -0.96 12.42
N ALA A 26 -18.56 -0.42 13.15
CA ALA A 26 -19.30 -1.17 14.17
C ALA A 26 -20.11 -2.32 13.56
N ILE A 27 -20.79 -2.07 12.42
CA ILE A 27 -21.53 -3.11 11.70
C ILE A 27 -20.57 -4.20 11.19
N ALA A 28 -19.43 -3.81 10.65
CA ALA A 28 -18.41 -4.76 10.19
C ALA A 28 -17.80 -5.56 11.35
N ALA A 29 -17.56 -4.94 12.50
CA ALA A 29 -17.07 -5.64 13.69
C ALA A 29 -18.08 -6.67 14.20
N MET A 30 -19.38 -6.38 14.13
CA MET A 30 -20.44 -7.35 14.45
C MET A 30 -20.46 -8.51 13.46
N ALA A 31 -20.33 -8.25 12.14
CA ALA A 31 -20.23 -9.28 11.11
C ALA A 31 -18.98 -10.17 11.29
N ALA A 32 -17.84 -9.57 11.58
CA ALA A 32 -16.61 -10.30 11.90
C ALA A 32 -16.75 -11.13 13.18
N GLY A 33 -17.38 -10.58 14.22
CA GLY A 33 -17.71 -11.33 15.46
C GLY A 33 -18.60 -12.54 15.16
N TYR A 34 -19.65 -12.35 14.37
CA TYR A 34 -20.52 -13.43 13.91
C TYR A 34 -19.72 -14.52 13.15
N ARG A 35 -18.83 -14.10 12.24
CA ARG A 35 -17.93 -15.00 11.52
C ARG A 35 -17.02 -15.81 12.46
N PHE A 36 -16.48 -15.22 13.52
CA PHE A 36 -15.62 -15.95 14.48
C PHE A 36 -16.41 -17.01 15.30
N ILE A 37 -17.69 -16.79 15.49
CA ILE A 37 -18.58 -17.71 16.22
C ILE A 37 -19.06 -18.85 15.31
N GLN A 38 -19.55 -18.52 14.10
CA GLN A 38 -20.19 -19.49 13.20
C GLN A 38 -19.21 -20.20 12.26
N GLY A 39 -17.99 -19.66 12.12
CA GLY A 39 -16.97 -20.17 11.22
C GLY A 39 -17.09 -19.65 9.78
N LEU A 40 -16.04 -19.91 9.01
CA LEU A 40 -15.87 -19.38 7.65
C LEU A 40 -16.95 -19.90 6.68
N GLY A 41 -17.23 -21.21 6.72
CA GLY A 41 -18.17 -21.84 5.77
C GLY A 41 -19.63 -21.43 5.94
N ALA A 42 -20.02 -20.85 7.10
CA ALA A 42 -21.37 -20.36 7.35
C ALA A 42 -21.58 -18.89 6.95
N THR A 43 -20.49 -18.14 6.77
CA THR A 43 -20.52 -16.68 6.58
C THR A 43 -19.93 -16.23 5.25
N THR A 44 -19.39 -17.16 4.46
CA THR A 44 -18.82 -16.87 3.15
C THR A 44 -19.38 -17.81 2.09
N ASN A 45 -19.32 -17.39 0.83
CA ASN A 45 -19.67 -18.24 -0.31
C ASN A 45 -18.44 -18.96 -0.91
N LEU A 46 -17.38 -19.15 -0.10
CA LEU A 46 -16.20 -19.89 -0.51
C LEU A 46 -16.50 -21.35 -0.82
N SER A 47 -15.78 -21.90 -1.76
CA SER A 47 -15.87 -23.32 -2.15
C SER A 47 -14.51 -23.82 -2.61
N ASP A 48 -14.38 -25.14 -2.83
CA ASP A 48 -13.14 -25.74 -3.36
C ASP A 48 -12.82 -25.23 -4.78
N GLN A 49 -13.82 -24.79 -5.56
CA GLN A 49 -13.62 -24.16 -6.86
C GLN A 49 -13.14 -22.71 -6.72
N PHE A 50 -13.66 -21.98 -5.73
CA PHE A 50 -13.34 -20.59 -5.42
C PHE A 50 -12.81 -20.47 -3.99
N PRO A 51 -11.56 -20.92 -3.73
CA PRO A 51 -10.99 -20.92 -2.37
C PRO A 51 -10.61 -19.52 -1.91
N TRP A 52 -10.49 -18.56 -2.84
CA TRP A 52 -10.14 -17.17 -2.58
C TRP A 52 -11.31 -16.26 -2.96
N GLY A 53 -12.06 -15.84 -1.96
CA GLY A 53 -13.19 -14.93 -2.12
C GLY A 53 -12.81 -13.47 -2.10
N LEU A 54 -13.80 -12.64 -1.71
CA LEU A 54 -13.67 -11.19 -1.67
C LEU A 54 -12.54 -10.73 -0.73
N TRP A 55 -12.40 -11.34 0.46
CA TRP A 55 -11.43 -10.89 1.44
C TRP A 55 -10.00 -11.07 0.96
N VAL A 56 -9.66 -12.21 0.35
CA VAL A 56 -8.32 -12.40 -0.23
C VAL A 56 -8.13 -11.48 -1.44
N ALA A 57 -9.12 -11.41 -2.35
CA ALA A 57 -9.01 -10.63 -3.58
C ALA A 57 -8.86 -9.13 -3.30
N PHE A 58 -9.71 -8.59 -2.43
CA PHE A 58 -9.80 -7.16 -2.18
C PHE A 58 -9.00 -6.73 -0.94
N ASP A 59 -9.34 -7.27 0.23
CA ASP A 59 -8.76 -6.75 1.47
C ASP A 59 -7.28 -7.10 1.62
N VAL A 60 -6.86 -8.30 1.13
CA VAL A 60 -5.45 -8.70 1.21
C VAL A 60 -4.69 -8.25 -0.04
N ILE A 61 -5.00 -8.76 -1.22
CA ILE A 61 -4.14 -8.58 -2.41
C ILE A 61 -4.25 -7.17 -2.99
N CYS A 62 -5.46 -6.59 -3.06
CA CYS A 62 -5.60 -5.18 -3.45
C CYS A 62 -5.08 -4.26 -2.35
N GLY A 63 -5.39 -4.53 -1.07
CA GLY A 63 -4.95 -3.72 0.06
C GLY A 63 -3.43 -3.55 0.10
N VAL A 64 -2.67 -4.64 -0.08
CA VAL A 64 -1.20 -4.62 -0.18
C VAL A 64 -0.72 -3.79 -1.36
N ALA A 65 -1.33 -3.96 -2.53
CA ALA A 65 -0.91 -3.23 -3.73
C ALA A 65 -1.22 -1.73 -3.62
N LEU A 66 -2.38 -1.36 -3.09
CA LEU A 66 -2.78 0.04 -2.86
C LEU A 66 -1.88 0.73 -1.81
N ALA A 67 -1.36 -0.02 -0.85
CA ALA A 67 -0.38 0.46 0.13
C ALA A 67 1.04 0.67 -0.45
N ALA A 68 1.28 0.33 -1.72
CA ALA A 68 2.59 0.47 -2.37
C ALA A 68 3.07 1.92 -2.53
N GLY A 69 2.19 2.92 -2.34
CA GLY A 69 2.55 4.34 -2.38
C GLY A 69 3.69 4.72 -1.43
N GLY A 70 3.79 4.08 -0.27
CA GLY A 70 4.85 4.32 0.71
C GLY A 70 6.25 4.08 0.12
N PHE A 71 6.52 2.86 -0.37
CA PHE A 71 7.85 2.53 -0.87
C PHE A 71 8.19 3.20 -2.20
N THR A 72 7.20 3.39 -3.10
CA THR A 72 7.45 4.05 -4.39
C THR A 72 7.80 5.52 -4.22
N THR A 73 7.12 6.22 -3.30
CA THR A 73 7.43 7.62 -2.98
C THR A 73 8.75 7.73 -2.23
N ALA A 74 9.00 6.85 -1.26
CA ALA A 74 10.28 6.80 -0.57
C ALA A 74 11.45 6.55 -1.55
N ALA A 75 11.29 5.65 -2.52
CA ALA A 75 12.28 5.44 -3.58
C ALA A 75 12.48 6.70 -4.43
N ALA A 76 11.42 7.38 -4.83
CA ALA A 76 11.51 8.61 -5.63
C ALA A 76 12.29 9.72 -4.89
N VAL A 77 12.05 9.89 -3.58
CA VAL A 77 12.71 10.92 -2.78
C VAL A 77 14.16 10.56 -2.43
N TYR A 78 14.38 9.35 -1.92
CA TYR A 78 15.64 9.01 -1.27
C TYR A 78 16.64 8.28 -2.17
N ILE A 79 16.16 7.55 -3.19
CA ILE A 79 17.03 6.87 -4.17
C ILE A 79 17.25 7.77 -5.38
N PHE A 80 16.19 8.33 -5.96
CA PHE A 80 16.31 9.22 -7.13
C PHE A 80 16.61 10.67 -6.77
N MET A 81 16.77 10.99 -5.44
CA MET A 81 17.18 12.32 -4.92
C MET A 81 16.25 13.46 -5.36
N GLU A 82 14.98 13.21 -5.52
CA GLU A 82 13.98 14.18 -5.99
C GLU A 82 13.30 14.89 -4.79
N GLU A 83 13.94 15.93 -4.25
CA GLU A 83 13.49 16.66 -3.04
C GLU A 83 12.06 17.23 -3.15
N LYS A 84 11.59 17.52 -4.36
CA LYS A 84 10.23 18.05 -4.58
C LYS A 84 9.08 17.14 -4.14
N TYR A 85 9.33 15.83 -3.93
CA TYR A 85 8.32 14.89 -3.45
C TYR A 85 8.34 14.69 -1.94
N HIS A 86 9.21 15.40 -1.22
CA HIS A 86 9.39 15.19 0.22
C HIS A 86 8.09 15.39 1.01
N GLY A 87 7.28 16.39 0.65
CA GLY A 87 5.97 16.63 1.27
C GLY A 87 4.97 15.48 1.14
N LEU A 88 5.14 14.60 0.14
CA LEU A 88 4.28 13.45 -0.10
C LEU A 88 4.69 12.20 0.70
N VAL A 89 5.88 12.18 1.31
CA VAL A 89 6.43 10.97 1.97
C VAL A 89 5.63 10.59 3.21
N ARG A 90 5.37 11.54 4.13
CA ARG A 90 4.66 11.24 5.39
C ARG A 90 3.23 10.73 5.17
N PRO A 91 2.39 11.38 4.31
CA PRO A 91 1.08 10.84 3.94
C PRO A 91 1.17 9.42 3.35
N ALA A 92 2.09 9.21 2.38
CA ALA A 92 2.26 7.92 1.72
C ALA A 92 2.69 6.80 2.69
N ILE A 93 3.60 7.08 3.64
CA ILE A 93 4.00 6.13 4.71
C ILE A 93 2.81 5.83 5.63
N LEU A 94 2.03 6.85 6.01
CA LEU A 94 0.83 6.64 6.84
C LEU A 94 -0.19 5.74 6.14
N THR A 95 -0.49 6.01 4.86
CA THR A 95 -1.40 5.18 4.06
C THR A 95 -0.87 3.76 3.92
N ALA A 96 0.43 3.58 3.69
CA ALA A 96 1.05 2.25 3.64
C ALA A 96 0.94 1.53 4.99
N LEU A 97 1.25 2.20 6.10
CA LEU A 97 1.15 1.63 7.45
C LEU A 97 -0.28 1.18 7.77
N LEU A 98 -1.26 2.06 7.56
CA LEU A 98 -2.67 1.72 7.77
C LEU A 98 -3.12 0.60 6.83
N GLY A 99 -2.76 0.65 5.55
CA GLY A 99 -3.05 -0.40 4.58
C GLY A 99 -2.57 -1.76 5.07
N TYR A 100 -1.31 -1.88 5.48
CA TYR A 100 -0.75 -3.16 5.96
C TYR A 100 -1.34 -3.63 7.30
N VAL A 101 -1.65 -2.72 8.22
CA VAL A 101 -2.37 -3.08 9.46
C VAL A 101 -3.73 -3.68 9.12
N PHE A 102 -4.49 -3.05 8.23
CA PHE A 102 -5.82 -3.52 7.88
C PHE A 102 -5.82 -4.73 6.92
N VAL A 103 -4.78 -4.91 6.11
CA VAL A 103 -4.52 -6.18 5.41
C VAL A 103 -4.34 -7.33 6.40
N ALA A 104 -3.58 -7.13 7.49
CA ALA A 104 -3.43 -8.15 8.53
C ALA A 104 -4.75 -8.43 9.26
N VAL A 105 -5.60 -7.40 9.48
CA VAL A 105 -6.97 -7.59 10.02
C VAL A 105 -7.85 -8.35 9.03
N GLY A 106 -7.83 -8.02 7.74
CA GLY A 106 -8.56 -8.74 6.70
C GLY A 106 -8.14 -10.20 6.63
N LEU A 107 -6.83 -10.47 6.66
CA LEU A 107 -6.30 -11.83 6.72
C LEU A 107 -6.75 -12.58 7.98
N LEU A 108 -6.78 -11.92 9.14
CA LEU A 108 -7.27 -12.52 10.39
C LEU A 108 -8.73 -12.98 10.26
N VAL A 109 -9.56 -12.17 9.59
CA VAL A 109 -10.97 -12.52 9.35
C VAL A 109 -11.10 -13.65 8.32
N ASP A 110 -10.24 -13.72 7.31
CA ASP A 110 -10.26 -14.72 6.24
C ASP A 110 -9.75 -16.11 6.71
N LEU A 111 -8.79 -16.13 7.65
CA LEU A 111 -8.19 -17.39 8.10
C LEU A 111 -9.21 -18.35 8.73
N GLY A 112 -9.28 -19.59 8.26
CA GLY A 112 -10.14 -20.64 8.83
C GLY A 112 -9.91 -20.88 10.33
N LYS A 113 -8.66 -20.70 10.81
CA LYS A 113 -8.26 -20.75 12.23
C LYS A 113 -7.54 -19.45 12.61
N PRO A 114 -8.26 -18.34 12.86
CA PRO A 114 -7.67 -17.02 13.09
C PRO A 114 -6.68 -16.98 14.26
N TRP A 115 -6.89 -17.79 15.31
CA TRP A 115 -5.96 -17.91 16.43
C TRP A 115 -4.60 -18.52 16.07
N ASN A 116 -4.41 -19.03 14.85
CA ASN A 116 -3.13 -19.54 14.35
C ASN A 116 -2.32 -18.53 13.54
N ILE A 117 -2.76 -17.28 13.44
CA ILE A 117 -2.07 -16.23 12.66
C ILE A 117 -0.60 -16.01 13.11
N TRP A 118 -0.27 -16.29 14.35
CA TRP A 118 1.08 -16.22 14.93
C TRP A 118 1.98 -17.42 14.57
N HIS A 119 1.44 -18.51 14.02
CA HIS A 119 2.20 -19.73 13.73
C HIS A 119 3.47 -19.50 12.91
N PRO A 120 3.53 -18.63 11.88
CA PRO A 120 4.76 -18.36 11.12
C PRO A 120 5.93 -17.89 11.98
N ILE A 121 5.68 -17.36 13.18
CA ILE A 121 6.73 -16.92 14.10
C ILE A 121 7.49 -18.12 14.69
N ILE A 122 6.82 -19.24 14.95
CA ILE A 122 7.39 -20.41 15.64
C ILE A 122 7.59 -21.58 14.68
N TYR A 123 6.66 -21.83 13.76
CA TYR A 123 6.71 -22.95 12.83
C TYR A 123 7.25 -22.50 11.46
N TRP A 124 8.37 -23.07 11.05
CA TRP A 124 9.14 -22.61 9.88
C TRP A 124 9.14 -23.67 8.76
N PRO A 125 8.06 -23.81 8.00
CA PRO A 125 8.00 -24.70 6.86
C PRO A 125 8.80 -24.15 5.68
N LYS A 126 9.98 -24.71 5.42
CA LYS A 126 10.98 -24.20 4.47
C LYS A 126 10.50 -24.06 3.01
N HIS A 127 9.38 -24.70 2.65
CA HIS A 127 8.88 -24.72 1.27
C HIS A 127 7.46 -24.13 1.14
N SER A 128 7.05 -23.32 2.09
CA SER A 128 5.72 -22.72 2.09
C SER A 128 5.79 -21.26 1.58
N ALA A 129 5.19 -21.01 0.43
CA ALA A 129 5.05 -19.65 -0.09
C ALA A 129 4.24 -18.73 0.86
N LEU A 130 3.25 -19.28 1.59
CA LEU A 130 2.49 -18.53 2.60
C LEU A 130 3.37 -18.10 3.79
N PHE A 131 4.35 -18.93 4.16
CA PHE A 131 5.32 -18.60 5.20
C PHE A 131 6.20 -17.40 4.79
N GLU A 132 6.69 -17.42 3.55
CA GLU A 132 7.48 -16.31 3.00
C GLU A 132 6.67 -15.01 2.95
N VAL A 133 5.42 -15.08 2.46
CA VAL A 133 4.50 -13.94 2.44
C VAL A 133 4.28 -13.38 3.84
N ALA A 134 4.03 -14.23 4.84
CA ALA A 134 3.78 -13.81 6.22
C ALA A 134 4.99 -13.04 6.81
N TRP A 135 6.22 -13.54 6.61
CA TRP A 135 7.42 -12.86 7.07
C TRP A 135 7.69 -11.56 6.31
N CYS A 136 7.45 -11.51 5.01
CA CYS A 136 7.55 -10.26 4.25
C CYS A 136 6.60 -9.19 4.80
N VAL A 137 5.34 -9.56 5.11
CA VAL A 137 4.36 -8.65 5.74
C VAL A 137 4.84 -8.16 7.09
N MET A 138 5.26 -9.08 7.99
CA MET A 138 5.69 -8.72 9.34
C MET A 138 6.91 -7.79 9.32
N LEU A 139 7.92 -8.09 8.50
CA LEU A 139 9.12 -7.27 8.36
C LEU A 139 8.80 -5.90 7.77
N TYR A 140 7.98 -5.85 6.71
CA TYR A 140 7.62 -4.57 6.10
C TYR A 140 6.74 -3.72 7.02
N LEU A 141 5.77 -4.31 7.69
CA LEU A 141 4.92 -3.61 8.68
C LEU A 141 5.76 -3.02 9.81
N SER A 142 6.77 -3.75 10.30
CA SER A 142 7.68 -3.24 11.33
C SER A 142 8.52 -2.06 10.82
N VAL A 143 8.99 -2.11 9.57
CA VAL A 143 9.71 -0.99 8.94
C VAL A 143 8.81 0.23 8.82
N LEU A 144 7.57 0.08 8.32
CA LEU A 144 6.60 1.18 8.23
C LEU A 144 6.30 1.82 9.59
N ALA A 145 6.15 0.99 10.64
CA ALA A 145 5.97 1.48 12.00
C ALA A 145 7.19 2.29 12.48
N LEU A 146 8.41 1.82 12.17
CA LEU A 146 9.65 2.54 12.48
C LEU A 146 9.82 3.81 11.66
N GLU A 147 9.40 3.83 10.39
CA GLU A 147 9.42 5.03 9.53
C GLU A 147 8.43 6.10 10.02
N PHE A 148 7.29 5.69 10.54
CA PHE A 148 6.28 6.62 11.06
C PHE A 148 6.54 7.07 12.51
N ALA A 149 7.31 6.32 13.30
CA ALA A 149 7.59 6.62 14.71
C ALA A 149 8.14 8.03 14.98
N PRO A 150 9.07 8.59 14.16
CA PRO A 150 9.55 9.96 14.35
C PRO A 150 8.44 11.02 14.29
N VAL A 151 7.40 10.81 13.48
CA VAL A 151 6.24 11.71 13.38
C VAL A 151 5.46 11.75 14.71
N ILE A 152 5.35 10.59 15.38
CA ILE A 152 4.73 10.48 16.70
C ILE A 152 5.60 11.17 17.75
N PHE A 153 6.92 10.91 17.74
CA PHE A 153 7.85 11.52 18.69
C PHE A 153 7.89 13.05 18.58
N GLU A 154 7.87 13.56 17.35
CA GLU A 154 7.78 14.99 17.05
C GLU A 154 6.50 15.60 17.66
N ARG A 155 5.36 14.92 17.52
CA ARG A 155 4.07 15.40 18.04
C ARG A 155 4.04 15.54 19.55
N PHE A 156 4.64 14.58 20.27
CA PHE A 156 4.63 14.51 21.74
C PHE A 156 5.90 15.08 22.40
N GLY A 157 6.89 15.51 21.61
CA GLY A 157 8.16 16.03 22.13
C GLY A 157 9.02 14.97 22.83
N TRP A 158 8.90 13.68 22.46
CA TRP A 158 9.60 12.56 23.09
C TRP A 158 11.06 12.43 22.62
N THR A 159 11.91 13.38 23.01
CA THR A 159 13.31 13.46 22.57
C THR A 159 14.14 12.24 22.99
N THR A 160 13.92 11.72 24.21
CA THR A 160 14.62 10.53 24.71
C THR A 160 14.27 9.27 23.90
N LEU A 161 12.98 9.06 23.60
CA LEU A 161 12.54 7.95 22.74
C LEU A 161 13.07 8.09 21.33
N HIS A 162 13.13 9.30 20.80
CA HIS A 162 13.71 9.55 19.49
C HIS A 162 15.22 9.24 19.46
N ALA A 163 15.96 9.57 20.54
CA ALA A 163 17.39 9.23 20.66
C ALA A 163 17.59 7.70 20.72
N LEU A 164 16.77 7.00 21.54
CA LEU A 164 16.80 5.54 21.64
C LEU A 164 16.44 4.87 20.29
N TRP A 165 15.43 5.38 19.61
CA TRP A 165 15.05 4.91 18.28
C TRP A 165 16.20 5.02 17.27
N ARG A 166 16.91 6.17 17.23
CA ARG A 166 18.10 6.35 16.38
C ARG A 166 19.21 5.34 16.66
N LEU A 167 19.35 4.92 17.90
CA LEU A 167 20.34 3.92 18.32
C LEU A 167 19.93 2.50 17.91
N LEU A 168 18.63 2.17 18.03
CA LEU A 168 18.14 0.81 17.86
C LEU A 168 17.77 0.46 16.40
N VAL A 169 17.42 1.46 15.58
CA VAL A 169 16.99 1.20 14.19
C VAL A 169 18.09 0.58 13.33
N PRO A 170 19.35 1.06 13.31
CA PRO A 170 20.38 0.45 12.49
C PRO A 170 20.64 -1.05 12.79
N PRO A 171 20.86 -1.47 14.06
CA PRO A 171 21.02 -2.89 14.36
C PRO A 171 19.78 -3.71 14.06
N TYR A 172 18.57 -3.15 14.23
CA TYR A 172 17.34 -3.80 13.82
C TYR A 172 17.32 -4.06 12.31
N VAL A 173 17.69 -3.08 11.47
CA VAL A 173 17.70 -3.21 10.03
C VAL A 173 18.73 -4.25 9.58
N ILE A 174 19.93 -4.27 10.18
CA ILE A 174 20.94 -5.31 9.91
C ILE A 174 20.35 -6.69 10.21
N PHE A 175 19.72 -6.85 11.38
CA PHE A 175 19.04 -8.09 11.74
C PHE A 175 17.94 -8.45 10.73
N ALA A 176 17.04 -7.51 10.41
CA ALA A 176 15.90 -7.75 9.54
C ALA A 176 16.31 -8.17 8.11
N LEU A 177 17.29 -7.50 7.51
CA LEU A 177 17.81 -7.84 6.18
C LEU A 177 18.53 -9.20 6.17
N THR A 178 19.32 -9.48 7.22
CA THR A 178 20.01 -10.76 7.37
C THR A 178 19.01 -11.89 7.55
N PHE A 179 18.03 -11.69 8.42
CA PHE A 179 16.99 -12.67 8.68
C PHE A 179 16.10 -12.91 7.45
N PHE A 180 15.75 -11.86 6.73
CA PHE A 180 15.03 -11.96 5.46
C PHE A 180 15.82 -12.80 4.43
N THR A 181 17.14 -12.59 4.33
CA THR A 181 17.98 -13.39 3.45
C THR A 181 17.97 -14.87 3.84
N TYR A 182 17.93 -15.19 5.14
CA TYR A 182 17.79 -16.56 5.61
C TYR A 182 16.45 -17.18 5.18
N ILE A 183 15.35 -16.44 5.35
CA ILE A 183 14.00 -16.91 4.98
C ILE A 183 13.91 -17.18 3.47
N MET A 184 14.48 -16.30 2.63
CA MET A 184 14.40 -16.43 1.17
C MET A 184 15.37 -17.50 0.62
N SER A 185 16.55 -17.64 1.18
CA SER A 185 17.60 -18.51 0.63
C SER A 185 17.67 -19.89 1.30
N HIS A 186 17.15 -20.00 2.53
CA HIS A 186 17.33 -21.16 3.42
C HIS A 186 18.78 -21.60 3.57
N SER A 187 19.73 -20.69 3.34
CA SER A 187 21.18 -20.95 3.32
C SER A 187 21.90 -20.12 4.35
N ILE A 188 22.64 -20.78 5.24
CA ILE A 188 23.46 -20.10 6.24
C ILE A 188 24.59 -19.29 5.57
N TRP A 189 25.11 -19.74 4.45
CA TRP A 189 26.19 -19.04 3.75
C TRP A 189 25.73 -17.70 3.17
N TRP A 190 24.57 -17.66 2.52
CA TRP A 190 23.98 -16.40 2.06
C TRP A 190 23.59 -15.48 3.20
N THR A 191 23.13 -16.05 4.31
CA THR A 191 22.80 -15.29 5.53
C THR A 191 24.03 -14.60 6.12
N VAL A 192 25.15 -15.35 6.26
CA VAL A 192 26.43 -14.79 6.75
C VAL A 192 26.96 -13.74 5.77
N ALA A 193 26.91 -14.01 4.46
CA ALA A 193 27.32 -13.04 3.44
C ALA A 193 26.50 -11.74 3.53
N ALA A 194 25.19 -11.84 3.68
CA ALA A 194 24.30 -10.68 3.87
C ALA A 194 24.62 -9.92 5.16
N PHE A 195 24.82 -10.62 6.28
CA PHE A 195 25.20 -9.99 7.54
C PHE A 195 26.50 -9.20 7.40
N VAL A 196 27.53 -9.81 6.82
CA VAL A 196 28.82 -9.14 6.60
C VAL A 196 28.65 -7.94 5.65
N ALA A 197 27.94 -8.11 4.53
CA ALA A 197 27.76 -7.04 3.54
C ALA A 197 26.99 -5.84 4.13
N VAL A 198 25.85 -6.09 4.81
CA VAL A 198 25.03 -5.02 5.39
C VAL A 198 25.76 -4.34 6.55
N THR A 199 26.47 -5.10 7.40
CA THR A 199 27.28 -4.54 8.49
C THR A 199 28.44 -3.72 7.93
N ALA A 200 29.16 -4.21 6.93
CA ALA A 200 30.22 -3.48 6.25
C ALA A 200 29.68 -2.17 5.63
N ALA A 201 28.55 -2.23 4.93
CA ALA A 201 27.89 -1.03 4.38
C ALA A 201 27.55 -0.01 5.50
N ALA A 202 27.03 -0.47 6.64
CA ALA A 202 26.74 0.40 7.77
C ALA A 202 27.99 1.06 8.38
N VAL A 203 29.12 0.35 8.41
CA VAL A 203 30.39 0.83 8.96
C VAL A 203 31.12 1.77 8.00
N PHE A 204 31.27 1.35 6.73
CA PHE A 204 32.08 2.08 5.74
C PHE A 204 31.28 3.19 5.03
N ALA A 205 29.97 3.15 5.04
CA ALA A 205 29.09 4.19 4.52
C ALA A 205 28.21 4.78 5.62
N PRO A 206 28.76 5.52 6.60
CA PRO A 206 28.02 6.03 7.77
C PRO A 206 26.84 6.95 7.38
N GLY A 207 26.83 7.49 6.16
CA GLY A 207 25.69 8.23 5.62
C GLY A 207 24.42 7.40 5.46
N LEU A 208 24.52 6.07 5.33
CA LEU A 208 23.36 5.17 5.28
C LEU A 208 22.69 5.01 6.64
N VAL A 209 23.48 5.08 7.72
CA VAL A 209 23.02 4.84 9.10
C VAL A 209 22.68 6.14 9.80
N ARG A 210 23.42 7.22 9.49
CA ARG A 210 23.15 8.54 10.06
C ARG A 210 21.85 9.07 9.47
N SER A 211 20.85 9.25 10.32
CA SER A 211 19.65 9.98 9.94
C SER A 211 20.05 11.40 9.53
N ARG A 212 19.86 11.74 8.26
CA ARG A 212 19.56 13.13 7.90
C ARG A 212 18.26 13.50 8.64
N PRO A 213 17.88 14.76 8.80
CA PRO A 213 16.69 15.09 9.56
C PRO A 213 15.51 14.23 9.03
N GLY A 214 15.11 13.24 9.84
CA GLY A 214 14.09 12.26 9.47
C GLY A 214 14.52 10.82 9.77
N VAL A 215 14.52 9.99 8.76
CA VAL A 215 14.65 8.53 8.83
C VAL A 215 15.99 8.07 8.23
N PRO A 216 16.69 7.08 8.82
CA PRO A 216 17.91 6.51 8.25
C PRO A 216 17.64 5.90 6.85
N ILE A 217 18.53 6.18 5.88
CA ILE A 217 18.39 5.67 4.51
C ILE A 217 18.37 4.14 4.48
N ILE A 218 19.12 3.48 5.36
CA ILE A 218 19.13 2.02 5.47
C ILE A 218 17.76 1.43 5.80
N LEU A 219 16.94 2.13 6.61
CA LEU A 219 15.56 1.72 6.91
C LEU A 219 14.68 1.81 5.67
N ILE A 220 14.82 2.89 4.90
CA ILE A 220 14.08 3.10 3.65
C ILE A 220 14.44 2.02 2.61
N ILE A 221 15.73 1.70 2.48
CA ILE A 221 16.19 0.62 1.59
C ILE A 221 15.57 -0.72 2.03
N ALA A 222 15.55 -1.01 3.33
CA ALA A 222 14.90 -2.21 3.86
C ALA A 222 13.40 -2.24 3.53
N GLY A 223 12.71 -1.13 3.69
CA GLY A 223 11.30 -0.98 3.32
C GLY A 223 11.04 -1.27 1.84
N ILE A 224 11.88 -0.73 0.95
CA ILE A 224 11.78 -0.98 -0.49
C ILE A 224 12.01 -2.47 -0.81
N ILE A 225 13.04 -3.11 -0.21
CA ILE A 225 13.34 -4.53 -0.42
C ILE A 225 12.18 -5.40 0.05
N PHE A 226 11.68 -5.19 1.29
CA PHE A 226 10.61 -6.03 1.84
C PHE A 226 9.29 -5.82 1.10
N SER A 227 8.95 -4.59 0.72
CA SER A 227 7.77 -4.31 -0.08
C SER A 227 7.85 -4.95 -1.46
N THR A 228 8.99 -4.83 -2.14
CA THR A 228 9.23 -5.46 -3.46
C THR A 228 9.07 -6.98 -3.37
N ALA A 229 9.72 -7.61 -2.39
CA ALA A 229 9.62 -9.04 -2.16
C ALA A 229 8.18 -9.46 -1.87
N HIS A 230 7.47 -8.73 -1.00
CA HIS A 230 6.08 -9.04 -0.65
C HIS A 230 5.16 -8.94 -1.86
N GLN A 231 5.24 -7.88 -2.66
CA GLN A 231 4.44 -7.72 -3.89
C GLN A 231 4.70 -8.88 -4.88
N SER A 232 5.95 -9.28 -5.05
CA SER A 232 6.33 -10.42 -5.90
C SER A 232 5.83 -11.76 -5.35
N SER A 233 5.98 -11.99 -4.04
CA SER A 233 5.55 -13.24 -3.37
C SER A 233 4.05 -13.49 -3.48
N LEU A 234 3.22 -12.44 -3.47
CA LEU A 234 1.79 -12.58 -3.74
C LEU A 234 1.52 -13.14 -5.15
N GLY A 235 2.29 -12.72 -6.16
CA GLY A 235 2.23 -13.32 -7.49
C GLY A 235 2.66 -14.79 -7.50
N THR A 236 3.63 -15.17 -6.66
CA THR A 236 4.12 -16.54 -6.54
C THR A 236 3.03 -17.50 -6.01
N LEU A 237 2.11 -17.03 -5.15
CA LEU A 237 0.98 -17.86 -4.68
C LEU A 237 0.13 -18.39 -5.83
N PHE A 238 -0.05 -17.59 -6.88
CA PHE A 238 -0.85 -18.00 -8.05
C PHE A 238 -0.11 -18.99 -8.96
N LEU A 239 1.23 -19.06 -8.88
CA LEU A 239 2.00 -20.06 -9.62
C LEU A 239 1.71 -21.49 -9.14
N LEU A 240 1.27 -21.65 -7.88
CA LEU A 240 0.93 -22.97 -7.30
C LEU A 240 -0.34 -23.58 -7.91
N MET A 241 -1.10 -22.83 -8.72
CA MET A 241 -2.39 -23.26 -9.25
C MET A 241 -2.49 -23.15 -10.78
N PRO A 242 -1.55 -23.72 -11.55
CA PRO A 242 -1.53 -23.58 -13.00
C PRO A 242 -2.79 -24.14 -13.66
N ASP A 243 -3.36 -25.21 -13.13
CA ASP A 243 -4.54 -25.88 -13.70
C ASP A 243 -5.87 -25.21 -13.33
N LYS A 244 -5.87 -24.32 -12.32
CA LYS A 244 -7.09 -23.61 -11.89
C LYS A 244 -7.28 -22.29 -12.60
N LEU A 245 -6.19 -21.64 -13.02
CA LEU A 245 -6.25 -20.32 -13.63
C LEU A 245 -6.32 -20.37 -15.14
N HIS A 246 -7.10 -19.45 -15.73
CA HIS A 246 -7.15 -19.29 -17.18
C HIS A 246 -5.81 -18.79 -17.73
N PRO A 247 -5.31 -19.29 -18.88
CA PRO A 247 -3.99 -18.98 -19.45
C PRO A 247 -3.69 -17.48 -19.67
N LEU A 248 -4.70 -16.63 -19.79
CA LEU A 248 -4.51 -15.17 -19.90
C LEU A 248 -4.08 -14.52 -18.58
N TRP A 249 -4.44 -15.09 -17.42
CA TRP A 249 -4.07 -14.57 -16.11
C TRP A 249 -2.96 -15.39 -15.42
N TRP A 250 -2.76 -16.66 -15.84
CA TRP A 250 -1.65 -17.46 -15.35
C TRP A 250 -0.42 -17.31 -16.25
N THR A 251 0.73 -17.01 -15.67
CA THR A 251 2.03 -16.91 -16.34
C THR A 251 3.17 -17.12 -15.36
N PRO A 252 4.32 -17.70 -15.75
CA PRO A 252 5.52 -17.73 -14.92
C PRO A 252 6.01 -16.34 -14.48
N LEU A 253 5.61 -15.28 -15.19
CA LEU A 253 5.95 -13.89 -14.86
C LEU A 253 4.96 -13.23 -13.86
N LEU A 254 4.08 -14.00 -13.21
CA LEU A 254 3.14 -13.45 -12.22
C LEU A 254 3.82 -12.64 -11.11
N PRO A 255 4.94 -13.07 -10.52
CA PRO A 255 5.66 -12.28 -9.51
C PRO A 255 6.08 -10.90 -10.05
N VAL A 256 6.59 -10.87 -11.29
CA VAL A 256 6.99 -9.63 -11.96
C VAL A 256 5.78 -8.75 -12.27
N ASN A 257 4.70 -9.33 -12.78
CA ASN A 257 3.46 -8.60 -13.09
C ASN A 257 2.83 -8.01 -11.83
N PHE A 258 2.84 -8.73 -10.72
CA PHE A 258 2.34 -8.24 -9.43
C PHE A 258 3.17 -7.06 -8.92
N PHE A 259 4.49 -7.17 -8.98
CA PHE A 259 5.40 -6.09 -8.62
C PHE A 259 5.22 -4.85 -9.51
N LEU A 260 5.23 -4.99 -10.84
CA LEU A 260 5.10 -3.86 -11.76
C LEU A 260 3.75 -3.16 -11.61
N SER A 261 2.66 -3.92 -11.44
CA SER A 261 1.33 -3.35 -11.18
C SER A 261 1.28 -2.62 -9.84
N ALA A 262 1.98 -3.12 -8.80
CA ALA A 262 2.07 -2.46 -7.51
C ALA A 262 2.87 -1.15 -7.58
N VAL A 263 3.97 -1.12 -8.33
CA VAL A 263 4.72 0.13 -8.58
C VAL A 263 3.83 1.17 -9.28
N ALA A 264 3.11 0.77 -10.32
CA ALA A 264 2.20 1.68 -11.04
C ALA A 264 1.09 2.20 -10.11
N VAL A 265 0.39 1.31 -9.40
CA VAL A 265 -0.70 1.74 -8.50
C VAL A 265 -0.17 2.51 -7.29
N GLY A 266 1.05 2.27 -6.84
CA GLY A 266 1.68 3.05 -5.77
C GLY A 266 1.77 4.53 -6.12
N PHE A 267 2.29 4.86 -7.31
CA PHE A 267 2.28 6.25 -7.81
C PHE A 267 0.86 6.79 -8.00
N ALA A 268 -0.06 5.97 -8.52
CA ALA A 268 -1.44 6.37 -8.71
C ALA A 268 -2.13 6.67 -7.38
N MET A 269 -1.92 5.86 -6.34
CA MET A 269 -2.48 6.08 -5.00
C MET A 269 -1.99 7.39 -4.38
N VAL A 270 -0.72 7.72 -4.50
CA VAL A 270 -0.18 8.99 -3.97
C VAL A 270 -0.81 10.19 -4.70
N ILE A 271 -0.97 10.13 -6.03
CA ILE A 271 -1.65 11.18 -6.80
C ILE A 271 -3.12 11.30 -6.37
N PHE A 272 -3.80 10.17 -6.23
CA PHE A 272 -5.20 10.11 -5.80
C PHE A 272 -5.37 10.67 -4.39
N GLU A 273 -4.60 10.18 -3.43
CA GLU A 273 -4.64 10.55 -2.03
C GLU A 273 -4.31 12.04 -1.83
N ALA A 274 -3.21 12.54 -2.41
CA ALA A 274 -2.81 13.94 -2.29
C ALA A 274 -3.89 14.87 -2.87
N THR A 275 -4.48 14.50 -4.02
CA THR A 275 -5.56 15.28 -4.63
C THR A 275 -6.82 15.28 -3.79
N PHE A 276 -7.17 14.11 -3.22
CA PHE A 276 -8.36 13.96 -2.37
C PHE A 276 -8.19 14.67 -1.02
N SER A 277 -7.03 14.50 -0.37
CA SER A 277 -6.68 15.16 0.90
C SER A 277 -6.63 16.67 0.75
N ALA A 278 -6.03 17.18 -0.31
CA ALA A 278 -6.02 18.62 -0.60
C ALA A 278 -7.46 19.18 -0.67
N ARG A 279 -8.38 18.46 -1.32
CA ARG A 279 -9.79 18.85 -1.38
C ARG A 279 -10.50 18.71 -0.02
N ALA A 280 -10.25 17.63 0.71
CA ALA A 280 -10.92 17.34 1.97
C ALA A 280 -10.52 18.32 3.09
N PHE A 281 -9.24 18.72 3.11
CA PHE A 281 -8.68 19.61 4.12
C PHE A 281 -8.49 21.06 3.65
N GLY A 282 -8.91 21.40 2.41
CA GLY A 282 -8.82 22.76 1.87
C GLY A 282 -7.39 23.22 1.57
N LEU A 283 -6.48 22.27 1.29
CA LEU A 283 -5.07 22.55 0.99
C LEU A 283 -4.87 22.86 -0.50
N PRO A 284 -3.84 23.64 -0.87
CA PRO A 284 -3.49 23.86 -2.27
C PRO A 284 -3.04 22.55 -2.95
N ASP A 285 -3.18 22.51 -4.28
CA ASP A 285 -2.72 21.38 -5.09
C ASP A 285 -1.20 21.42 -5.25
N GLU A 286 -0.50 20.34 -4.90
CA GLU A 286 0.94 20.19 -5.13
C GLU A 286 1.25 19.89 -6.61
N LYS A 287 0.87 20.83 -7.48
CA LYS A 287 0.86 20.65 -8.94
C LYS A 287 2.20 20.17 -9.49
N GLU A 288 3.32 20.73 -9.04
CA GLU A 288 4.64 20.40 -9.55
C GLU A 288 5.04 18.97 -9.19
N ALA A 289 4.92 18.61 -7.90
CA ALA A 289 5.23 17.26 -7.41
C ALA A 289 4.34 16.23 -8.10
N LEU A 290 3.02 16.44 -8.12
CA LEU A 290 2.08 15.48 -8.70
C LEU A 290 2.21 15.36 -10.23
N THR A 291 2.57 16.43 -10.94
CA THR A 291 2.88 16.37 -12.38
C THR A 291 4.14 15.56 -12.64
N GLY A 292 5.17 15.73 -11.81
CA GLY A 292 6.39 14.91 -11.86
C GLY A 292 6.11 13.45 -11.59
N LEU A 293 5.34 13.13 -10.52
CA LEU A 293 4.99 11.77 -10.16
C LEU A 293 4.18 11.07 -11.26
N SER A 294 3.34 11.84 -11.99
CA SER A 294 2.58 11.33 -13.14
C SER A 294 3.46 10.86 -14.30
N LYS A 295 4.70 11.37 -14.43
CA LYS A 295 5.67 10.84 -15.41
C LYS A 295 6.16 9.46 -15.00
N TYR A 296 6.50 9.27 -13.71
CA TYR A 296 6.90 7.95 -13.21
C TYR A 296 5.77 6.93 -13.33
N LEU A 297 4.53 7.35 -13.08
CA LEU A 297 3.35 6.52 -13.34
C LEU A 297 3.25 6.10 -14.81
N ALA A 298 3.43 7.04 -15.75
CA ALA A 298 3.41 6.74 -17.17
C ALA A 298 4.52 5.74 -17.58
N TYR A 299 5.74 5.90 -17.05
CA TYR A 299 6.83 4.94 -17.30
C TYR A 299 6.52 3.57 -16.71
N ALA A 300 6.00 3.50 -15.49
CA ALA A 300 5.61 2.23 -14.87
C ALA A 300 4.53 1.50 -15.68
N LEU A 301 3.51 2.23 -16.14
CA LEU A 301 2.45 1.67 -16.99
C LEU A 301 2.99 1.19 -18.34
N PHE A 302 3.91 1.93 -18.96
CA PHE A 302 4.53 1.56 -20.23
C PHE A 302 5.33 0.25 -20.08
N VAL A 303 6.16 0.14 -19.05
CA VAL A 303 6.93 -1.09 -18.77
C VAL A 303 6.00 -2.25 -18.46
N TYR A 304 5.00 -2.04 -17.62
CA TYR A 304 4.01 -3.07 -17.26
C TYR A 304 3.25 -3.58 -18.49
N LEU A 305 2.77 -2.68 -19.35
CA LEU A 305 2.10 -3.03 -20.62
C LEU A 305 3.04 -3.83 -21.52
N GLY A 306 4.28 -3.39 -21.68
CA GLY A 306 5.29 -4.07 -22.48
C GLY A 306 5.54 -5.51 -22.04
N VAL A 307 5.73 -5.72 -20.73
CA VAL A 307 5.91 -7.07 -20.15
C VAL A 307 4.69 -7.95 -20.41
N ARG A 308 3.46 -7.43 -20.23
CA ARG A 308 2.23 -8.20 -20.50
C ARG A 308 2.06 -8.59 -21.96
N ILE A 309 2.38 -7.68 -22.89
CA ILE A 309 2.30 -7.98 -24.35
C ILE A 309 3.33 -9.04 -24.70
N VAL A 310 4.59 -8.87 -24.29
CA VAL A 310 5.68 -9.84 -24.57
C VAL A 310 5.32 -11.21 -24.01
N ASP A 311 4.81 -11.28 -22.78
CA ASP A 311 4.41 -12.53 -22.15
C ASP A 311 3.34 -13.29 -22.94
N ILE A 312 2.28 -12.60 -23.36
CA ILE A 312 1.19 -13.22 -24.16
C ILE A 312 1.70 -13.73 -25.50
N VAL A 313 2.57 -12.95 -26.19
CA VAL A 313 3.14 -13.32 -27.50
C VAL A 313 4.06 -14.52 -27.35
N VAL A 314 5.00 -14.48 -26.40
CA VAL A 314 5.97 -15.57 -26.17
C VAL A 314 5.29 -16.88 -25.78
N ARG A 315 4.23 -16.81 -24.97
CA ARG A 315 3.45 -18.00 -24.59
C ARG A 315 2.44 -18.48 -25.67
N GLY A 316 2.33 -17.78 -26.80
CA GLY A 316 1.41 -18.15 -27.87
C GLY A 316 -0.08 -18.01 -27.51
N GLN A 317 -0.42 -17.15 -26.53
CA GLN A 317 -1.78 -17.00 -25.99
C GLN A 317 -2.64 -15.99 -26.78
N LEU A 318 -2.18 -15.52 -27.94
CA LEU A 318 -2.95 -14.61 -28.80
C LEU A 318 -4.34 -15.14 -29.18
N PRO A 319 -4.53 -16.45 -29.51
CA PRO A 319 -5.86 -16.96 -29.83
C PRO A 319 -6.84 -16.87 -28.67
N ALA A 320 -6.37 -16.97 -27.43
CA ALA A 320 -7.23 -16.89 -26.23
C ALA A 320 -7.87 -15.49 -26.06
N LEU A 321 -7.29 -14.45 -26.65
CA LEU A 321 -7.86 -13.09 -26.64
C LEU A 321 -9.20 -12.97 -27.36
N PHE A 322 -9.51 -13.87 -28.30
CA PHE A 322 -10.77 -13.88 -29.04
C PHE A 322 -11.90 -14.64 -28.33
N SER A 323 -11.69 -15.07 -27.09
CA SER A 323 -12.72 -15.68 -26.24
C SER A 323 -13.48 -14.62 -25.43
N VAL A 324 -14.61 -15.00 -24.81
CA VAL A 324 -15.36 -14.12 -23.88
C VAL A 324 -14.46 -13.63 -22.74
N LEU A 325 -13.67 -14.53 -22.14
CA LEU A 325 -12.70 -14.16 -21.09
C LEU A 325 -11.58 -13.28 -21.68
N GLY A 326 -11.20 -13.49 -22.94
CA GLY A 326 -10.25 -12.63 -23.65
C GLY A 326 -10.75 -11.19 -23.79
N MET A 327 -12.03 -10.99 -24.05
CA MET A 327 -12.64 -9.65 -24.11
C MET A 327 -12.61 -8.96 -22.74
N VAL A 328 -12.87 -9.71 -21.65
CA VAL A 328 -12.75 -9.19 -20.28
C VAL A 328 -11.29 -8.78 -19.97
N PHE A 329 -10.33 -9.63 -20.38
CA PHE A 329 -8.90 -9.33 -20.22
C PHE A 329 -8.47 -8.08 -21.00
N LEU A 330 -8.91 -7.95 -22.27
CA LEU A 330 -8.63 -6.76 -23.09
C LEU A 330 -9.24 -5.49 -22.51
N ALA A 331 -10.47 -5.57 -22.00
CA ALA A 331 -11.12 -4.45 -21.33
C ALA A 331 -10.37 -4.03 -20.06
N GLU A 332 -9.93 -5.00 -19.22
CA GLU A 332 -9.09 -4.77 -18.04
C GLU A 332 -7.79 -4.04 -18.42
N VAL A 333 -7.05 -4.54 -19.41
CA VAL A 333 -5.80 -3.93 -19.88
C VAL A 333 -6.03 -2.55 -20.47
N PHE A 334 -7.08 -2.39 -21.26
CA PHE A 334 -7.40 -1.10 -21.86
C PHE A 334 -7.75 -0.04 -20.82
N VAL A 335 -8.67 -0.34 -19.92
CA VAL A 335 -9.15 0.62 -18.89
C VAL A 335 -8.08 0.89 -17.82
N GLY A 336 -7.37 -0.16 -17.38
CA GLY A 336 -6.44 -0.05 -16.27
C GLY A 336 -5.02 0.38 -16.66
N ILE A 337 -4.61 0.18 -17.91
CA ILE A 337 -3.24 0.45 -18.34
C ILE A 337 -3.20 1.39 -19.54
N VAL A 338 -3.86 1.02 -20.67
CA VAL A 338 -3.71 1.76 -21.94
C VAL A 338 -4.32 3.16 -21.85
N LEU A 339 -5.56 3.26 -21.39
CA LEU A 339 -6.27 4.54 -21.31
C LEU A 339 -5.59 5.54 -20.38
N PRO A 340 -5.21 5.19 -19.12
CA PRO A 340 -4.47 6.12 -18.28
C PRO A 340 -3.08 6.44 -18.83
N LEU A 341 -2.39 5.51 -19.49
CA LEU A 341 -1.13 5.78 -20.18
C LEU A 341 -1.31 6.84 -21.27
N LEU A 342 -2.31 6.70 -22.15
CA LEU A 342 -2.62 7.69 -23.21
C LEU A 342 -2.92 9.07 -22.64
N ILE A 343 -3.66 9.16 -21.53
CA ILE A 343 -3.90 10.41 -20.82
C ILE A 343 -2.57 11.01 -20.35
N LEU A 344 -1.73 10.21 -19.70
CA LEU A 344 -0.50 10.67 -19.08
C LEU A 344 0.65 10.93 -20.08
N LEU A 345 0.59 10.45 -21.31
CA LEU A 345 1.56 10.78 -22.35
C LEU A 345 1.47 12.25 -22.78
N ARG A 346 0.30 12.89 -22.66
CA ARG A 346 0.10 14.28 -23.02
C ARG A 346 0.50 15.23 -21.87
N PRO A 347 1.49 16.14 -22.06
CA PRO A 347 1.94 17.06 -21.02
C PRO A 347 0.83 17.95 -20.47
N GLU A 348 -0.12 18.39 -21.31
CA GLU A 348 -1.24 19.23 -20.92
C GLU A 348 -2.16 18.50 -19.93
N PHE A 349 -2.41 17.22 -20.16
CA PHE A 349 -3.25 16.40 -19.28
C PHE A 349 -2.53 16.12 -17.93
N ARG A 350 -1.22 15.87 -17.96
CA ARG A 350 -0.45 15.76 -16.71
C ARG A 350 -0.45 17.05 -15.88
N ALA A 351 -0.46 18.20 -16.52
CA ALA A 351 -0.52 19.48 -15.84
C ALA A 351 -1.92 19.80 -15.25
N SER A 352 -2.96 19.13 -15.73
CA SER A 352 -4.33 19.32 -15.27
C SER A 352 -4.65 18.42 -14.07
N LYS A 353 -5.15 19.01 -12.98
CA LYS A 353 -5.54 18.29 -11.74
C LYS A 353 -6.53 17.17 -12.01
N TRP A 354 -7.56 17.43 -12.79
CA TRP A 354 -8.63 16.46 -13.05
C TRP A 354 -8.18 15.31 -13.94
N TRP A 355 -7.38 15.56 -14.96
CA TRP A 355 -6.86 14.50 -15.82
C TRP A 355 -5.88 13.60 -15.07
N ARG A 356 -5.02 14.17 -14.21
CA ARG A 356 -4.14 13.37 -13.32
C ARG A 356 -4.95 12.49 -12.38
N PHE A 357 -5.96 13.07 -11.72
CA PHE A 357 -6.84 12.35 -10.81
C PHE A 357 -7.61 11.23 -11.53
N SER A 358 -8.16 11.51 -12.72
CA SER A 358 -8.88 10.51 -13.52
C SER A 358 -7.95 9.37 -13.95
N ALA A 359 -6.74 9.67 -14.42
CA ALA A 359 -5.77 8.65 -14.79
C ALA A 359 -5.38 7.77 -13.58
N ALA A 360 -5.09 8.39 -12.42
CA ALA A 360 -4.81 7.67 -11.19
C ALA A 360 -5.97 6.77 -10.75
N SER A 361 -7.20 7.29 -10.82
CA SER A 361 -8.42 6.52 -10.51
C SER A 361 -8.61 5.33 -11.44
N LEU A 362 -8.34 5.49 -12.74
CA LEU A 362 -8.39 4.39 -13.71
C LEU A 362 -7.35 3.31 -13.42
N VAL A 363 -6.13 3.68 -13.03
CA VAL A 363 -5.08 2.72 -12.65
C VAL A 363 -5.48 1.95 -11.38
N ILE A 364 -6.01 2.64 -10.37
CA ILE A 364 -6.51 2.00 -9.14
C ILE A 364 -7.63 1.02 -9.46
N PHE A 365 -8.63 1.46 -10.24
CA PHE A 365 -9.74 0.62 -10.68
C PHE A 365 -9.23 -0.58 -11.49
N GLY A 366 -8.31 -0.37 -12.43
CA GLY A 366 -7.72 -1.42 -13.26
C GLY A 366 -6.94 -2.45 -12.44
N LEU A 367 -6.21 -2.01 -11.39
CA LEU A 367 -5.56 -2.94 -10.48
C LEU A 367 -6.60 -3.79 -9.73
N VAL A 368 -7.62 -3.17 -9.14
CA VAL A 368 -8.67 -3.89 -8.43
C VAL A 368 -9.33 -4.91 -9.38
N TRP A 369 -9.68 -4.49 -10.59
CA TRP A 369 -10.22 -5.39 -11.62
C TRP A 369 -9.28 -6.55 -11.91
N ASN A 370 -7.98 -6.29 -12.13
CA ASN A 370 -6.99 -7.33 -12.38
C ASN A 370 -6.89 -8.34 -11.22
N ARG A 371 -6.93 -7.89 -9.96
CA ARG A 371 -6.89 -8.80 -8.80
C ARG A 371 -8.16 -9.65 -8.70
N PHE A 372 -9.33 -9.05 -8.95
CA PHE A 372 -10.58 -9.81 -9.07
C PHE A 372 -10.56 -10.77 -10.24
N SER A 373 -10.01 -10.37 -11.38
CA SER A 373 -9.87 -11.26 -12.53
C SER A 373 -9.00 -12.47 -12.19
N ALA A 374 -7.85 -12.25 -11.56
CA ALA A 374 -6.93 -13.33 -11.21
C ALA A 374 -7.49 -14.28 -10.14
N THR A 375 -8.28 -13.78 -9.19
CA THR A 375 -8.82 -14.59 -8.09
C THR A 375 -10.17 -15.21 -8.37
N LEU A 376 -11.01 -14.61 -9.22
CA LEU A 376 -12.39 -15.05 -9.44
C LEU A 376 -12.64 -15.44 -10.90
N PHE A 377 -12.48 -14.52 -11.87
CA PHE A 377 -12.81 -14.81 -13.25
C PHE A 377 -11.89 -15.85 -13.91
N ALA A 378 -10.60 -15.82 -13.56
CA ALA A 378 -9.64 -16.79 -14.08
C ALA A 378 -9.88 -18.22 -13.57
N MET A 379 -10.59 -18.38 -12.43
CA MET A 379 -10.95 -19.68 -11.87
C MET A 379 -12.28 -20.22 -12.43
N HIS A 380 -13.02 -19.42 -13.20
CA HIS A 380 -14.28 -19.87 -13.77
C HIS A 380 -14.06 -20.97 -14.79
N ARG A 381 -14.80 -22.09 -14.64
CA ARG A 381 -14.87 -23.22 -15.57
C ARG A 381 -16.32 -23.49 -15.94
N PRO A 382 -16.61 -23.89 -17.19
CA PRO A 382 -17.95 -24.31 -17.55
C PRO A 382 -18.45 -25.41 -16.60
N GLY A 383 -19.60 -25.21 -15.97
CA GLY A 383 -20.20 -26.17 -15.02
C GLY A 383 -19.88 -25.93 -13.54
N ASN A 384 -18.93 -25.05 -13.19
CA ASN A 384 -18.54 -24.81 -11.78
C ASN A 384 -19.36 -23.70 -11.08
N GLY A 385 -20.33 -23.09 -11.76
CA GLY A 385 -21.06 -21.94 -11.22
C GLY A 385 -20.23 -20.65 -11.19
N TRP A 386 -20.74 -19.66 -10.48
CA TRP A 386 -20.08 -18.38 -10.25
C TRP A 386 -19.97 -18.12 -8.76
N TYR A 387 -18.83 -17.55 -8.35
CA TYR A 387 -18.72 -16.99 -7.01
C TYR A 387 -19.33 -15.56 -7.00
N PHE A 388 -20.14 -15.33 -5.98
CA PHE A 388 -20.60 -14.00 -5.59
C PHE A 388 -20.41 -13.86 -4.07
N PRO A 389 -19.82 -12.76 -3.57
CA PRO A 389 -19.57 -12.61 -2.14
C PRO A 389 -20.88 -12.61 -1.32
N SER A 390 -20.80 -13.14 -0.11
CA SER A 390 -21.90 -13.04 0.86
C SER A 390 -22.08 -11.60 1.35
N VAL A 391 -23.18 -11.34 2.03
CA VAL A 391 -23.43 -10.01 2.65
C VAL A 391 -22.38 -9.74 3.72
N GLU A 392 -21.99 -10.73 4.48
CA GLU A 392 -20.96 -10.66 5.52
C GLU A 392 -19.59 -10.29 4.93
N GLU A 393 -19.22 -10.90 3.79
CA GLU A 393 -17.98 -10.59 3.08
C GLU A 393 -17.97 -9.11 2.65
N LEU A 394 -19.04 -8.61 2.06
CA LEU A 394 -19.17 -7.21 1.64
C LEU A 394 -19.12 -6.25 2.82
N VAL A 395 -19.85 -6.54 3.89
CA VAL A 395 -19.92 -5.69 5.09
C VAL A 395 -18.55 -5.56 5.76
N VAL A 396 -17.81 -6.64 5.89
CA VAL A 396 -16.46 -6.63 6.47
C VAL A 396 -15.51 -5.81 5.62
N SER A 397 -15.48 -6.00 4.30
CA SER A 397 -14.62 -5.23 3.40
C SER A 397 -14.93 -3.73 3.43
N VAL A 398 -16.22 -3.35 3.42
CA VAL A 398 -16.63 -1.94 3.59
C VAL A 398 -16.15 -1.38 4.93
N GLY A 399 -16.22 -2.17 6.00
CA GLY A 399 -15.73 -1.79 7.32
C GLY A 399 -14.23 -1.58 7.38
N ILE A 400 -13.44 -2.45 6.72
CA ILE A 400 -11.99 -2.34 6.62
C ILE A 400 -11.60 -1.04 5.89
N VAL A 401 -12.22 -0.76 4.74
CA VAL A 401 -11.98 0.51 4.01
C VAL A 401 -12.38 1.72 4.86
N SER A 402 -13.53 1.64 5.53
CA SER A 402 -13.99 2.71 6.44
C SER A 402 -13.02 2.95 7.59
N ALA A 403 -12.42 1.90 8.12
CA ALA A 403 -11.42 1.99 9.17
C ALA A 403 -10.11 2.65 8.67
N ILE A 404 -9.62 2.30 7.50
CA ILE A 404 -8.44 2.95 6.90
C ILE A 404 -8.70 4.47 6.76
N VAL A 405 -9.84 4.85 6.17
CA VAL A 405 -10.22 6.26 6.00
C VAL A 405 -10.39 6.97 7.34
N PHE A 406 -11.02 6.32 8.33
CA PHE A 406 -11.19 6.87 9.66
C PHE A 406 -9.86 7.14 10.36
N PHE A 407 -8.99 6.12 10.43
CA PHE A 407 -7.70 6.26 11.11
C PHE A 407 -6.76 7.22 10.37
N TYR A 408 -6.79 7.26 9.04
CA TYR A 408 -6.08 8.26 8.26
C TYR A 408 -6.54 9.69 8.62
N ASN A 409 -7.86 9.92 8.65
CA ASN A 409 -8.44 11.22 9.00
C ASN A 409 -8.04 11.65 10.43
N ILE A 410 -8.12 10.73 11.40
CA ILE A 410 -7.70 10.99 12.77
C ILE A 410 -6.18 11.27 12.85
N ALA A 411 -5.36 10.48 12.15
CA ALA A 411 -3.91 10.66 12.17
C ALA A 411 -3.50 12.01 11.58
N VAL A 412 -4.08 12.43 10.46
CA VAL A 412 -3.82 13.76 9.86
C VAL A 412 -4.22 14.91 10.80
N LYS A 413 -5.29 14.74 11.59
CA LYS A 413 -5.73 15.74 12.58
C LYS A 413 -4.82 15.80 13.82
N LEU A 414 -4.23 14.67 14.22
CA LEU A 414 -3.42 14.56 15.44
C LEU A 414 -1.94 14.78 15.21
N PHE A 415 -1.41 14.34 14.06
CA PHE A 415 0.02 14.30 13.76
C PHE A 415 0.41 15.25 12.64
N PRO A 416 1.65 15.73 12.57
CA PRO A 416 2.16 16.58 11.50
C PRO A 416 2.45 15.76 10.24
N VAL A 417 1.40 15.34 9.55
CA VAL A 417 1.47 14.46 8.36
C VAL A 417 1.50 15.28 7.07
N LEU A 418 0.58 16.24 6.91
CA LEU A 418 0.46 17.05 5.69
C LEU A 418 1.40 18.25 5.71
N PRO A 419 2.02 18.62 4.57
CA PRO A 419 2.87 19.81 4.50
C PRO A 419 2.04 21.09 4.72
N ALA A 420 2.59 22.07 5.46
CA ALA A 420 1.98 23.38 5.60
C ALA A 420 2.55 24.31 4.51
N HIS A 421 1.67 24.91 3.74
CA HIS A 421 2.02 26.00 2.83
C HIS A 421 2.06 27.33 3.59
N GLU A 422 3.04 28.19 3.29
CA GLU A 422 3.26 29.48 4.00
C GLU A 422 2.00 30.37 4.07
N ASP A 423 1.13 30.31 3.06
CA ASP A 423 -0.11 31.10 3.02
C ASP A 423 -1.18 30.59 4.02
N HIS A 424 -1.18 29.29 4.33
CA HIS A 424 -2.09 28.73 5.36
C HIS A 424 -1.55 28.99 6.75
N ALA A 425 -0.24 28.93 6.97
CA ALA A 425 0.35 29.28 8.25
C ALA A 425 0.04 30.73 8.65
N LYS A 426 0.04 31.66 7.67
CA LYS A 426 -0.34 33.07 7.90
C LYS A 426 -1.85 33.23 8.17
N ARG A 427 -2.71 32.48 7.50
CA ARG A 427 -4.18 32.50 7.75
C ARG A 427 -4.54 31.90 9.11
N ASP A 428 -3.91 30.82 9.51
CA ASP A 428 -4.14 30.18 10.80
C ASP A 428 -3.62 31.05 11.96
N ALA A 429 -2.48 31.70 11.80
CA ALA A 429 -1.99 32.69 12.76
C ALA A 429 -2.94 33.87 12.90
N ALA A 430 -3.52 34.36 11.79
CA ALA A 430 -4.53 35.42 11.81
C ALA A 430 -5.83 34.98 12.48
N ASN A 431 -6.30 33.74 12.24
CA ASN A 431 -7.51 33.21 12.86
C ASN A 431 -7.33 32.97 14.37
N VAL A 432 -6.17 32.44 14.80
CA VAL A 432 -5.83 32.28 16.23
C VAL A 432 -5.76 33.63 16.92
N GLY A 433 -5.19 34.66 16.26
CA GLY A 433 -5.16 36.02 16.77
C GLY A 433 -6.58 36.64 16.92
N GLN A 434 -7.49 36.35 15.99
CA GLN A 434 -8.88 36.83 16.09
C GLN A 434 -9.67 36.11 17.19
N VAL A 435 -9.47 34.81 17.37
CA VAL A 435 -10.11 34.04 18.45
C VAL A 435 -9.64 34.53 19.82
N ARG A 436 -8.34 34.80 19.96
CA ARG A 436 -7.75 35.33 21.18
C ARG A 436 -8.26 36.74 21.50
N LYS A 437 -8.35 37.63 20.52
CA LYS A 437 -8.99 38.94 20.68
C LYS A 437 -10.43 38.85 21.12
N LYS A 438 -11.23 37.98 20.51
CA LYS A 438 -12.63 37.78 20.93
C LYS A 438 -12.78 37.19 22.33
N GLN A 439 -11.80 36.43 22.81
CA GLN A 439 -11.81 35.93 24.18
C GLN A 439 -11.36 37.01 25.18
N GLU A 440 -10.44 37.90 24.80
CA GLU A 440 -10.02 39.07 25.62
C GLU A 440 -11.07 40.17 25.68
N GLU A 441 -11.91 40.32 24.63
CA GLU A 441 -13.04 41.28 24.62
C GLU A 441 -14.31 40.72 25.33
N ALA A 442 -14.34 39.43 25.70
CA ALA A 442 -15.46 38.79 26.37
C ALA A 442 -15.24 38.62 27.89
N VAL A 443 -14.10 39.09 28.43
CA VAL A 443 -13.75 39.17 29.84
C VAL A 443 -13.75 40.63 30.28
#